data_3bec4cc51b1835f3f4735a1064a55e67
#
_entry.id   3bec4cc51b1835f3f4735a1064a55e67
#
_cell.length_a   1.000
_cell.length_b   1.000
_cell.length_c   1.000
_cell.angle_alpha   90.00
_cell.angle_beta   90.00
_cell.angle_gamma   90.00
#
_symmetry.space_group_name_H-M   'P 1'
#
loop_
_entity.id
_entity.type
_entity.pdbx_description
1 polymer ?
#
loop_
_entity_poly.entity_id
_entity_poly.type
_entity_poly.pdbx_seq_one_letter_code
_entity_poly.pdbx_strand_id
1 'polypeptide(L)'
;YQGYKYSTHRGSSYNAYLIKEQKNVLIDTVDSTFTDIFIKNLKNEINLDDIDYIIINHGEKDHTGALPELMKLIPNTPIYCTNNCAKSLKGQFHQDWNFNIVKTGEKLNLGDKELIFVETPMLHWPDNMICYLTQDNMLFSNDAFGQHYATSAIYNDLVDQNELFVECLKYYSNILTPYNSKVIPLQLIFPL
;
A
#
# COMPACT_ATOMS: atom_id res chain seq x y z
N TYR A 1 12.17 -12.80 2.91
CA TYR A 1 13.24 -12.37 2.00
C TYR A 1 14.22 -13.52 1.77
N GLN A 2 14.30 -13.99 0.54
CA GLN A 2 15.21 -15.10 0.18
C GLN A 2 16.61 -14.58 -0.10
N GLY A 3 17.58 -15.09 0.64
CA GLY A 3 19.02 -15.09 0.31
C GLY A 3 19.75 -13.75 0.23
N TYR A 4 19.22 -12.75 -0.42
CA TYR A 4 19.85 -11.43 -0.62
C TYR A 4 19.13 -10.30 0.11
N LYS A 5 18.10 -10.64 0.86
CA LYS A 5 17.25 -9.69 1.55
C LYS A 5 17.45 -9.85 3.06
N TYR A 6 17.14 -8.80 3.80
CA TYR A 6 17.30 -8.79 5.25
C TYR A 6 16.46 -9.88 5.90
N SER A 7 17.04 -10.58 6.87
CA SER A 7 16.30 -11.56 7.69
C SER A 7 15.39 -10.84 8.66
N THR A 8 14.11 -11.19 8.63
CA THR A 8 13.12 -10.72 9.61
C THR A 8 12.73 -11.90 10.49
N HIS A 9 13.17 -11.89 11.75
CA HIS A 9 12.97 -13.03 12.65
C HIS A 9 11.50 -13.30 12.98
N ARG A 10 10.66 -12.24 12.90
CA ARG A 10 9.23 -12.30 13.16
C ARG A 10 8.38 -12.28 11.91
N GLY A 11 9.01 -12.44 10.75
CA GLY A 11 8.35 -12.39 9.47
C GLY A 11 7.97 -10.98 9.02
N SER A 12 7.19 -10.92 7.96
CA SER A 12 6.64 -9.68 7.42
C SER A 12 5.24 -9.98 6.88
N SER A 13 4.33 -9.04 7.00
CA SER A 13 3.02 -9.09 6.36
C SER A 13 2.99 -8.15 5.16
N TYR A 14 2.18 -8.50 4.17
CA TYR A 14 1.91 -7.67 3.00
C TYR A 14 0.44 -7.27 3.06
N ASN A 15 0.17 -5.97 3.01
CA ASN A 15 -1.17 -5.45 3.24
C ASN A 15 -1.74 -4.89 1.93
N ALA A 16 -2.86 -5.47 1.50
CA ALA A 16 -3.70 -4.94 0.45
C ALA A 16 -5.11 -4.75 1.01
N TYR A 17 -5.80 -3.70 0.57
CA TYR A 17 -7.10 -3.34 1.14
C TYR A 17 -8.15 -3.24 0.04
N LEU A 18 -9.30 -3.86 0.27
CA LEU A 18 -10.46 -3.75 -0.60
C LEU A 18 -11.52 -2.89 0.08
N ILE A 19 -11.81 -1.74 -0.51
CA ILE A 19 -12.93 -0.88 -0.12
C ILE A 19 -14.11 -1.22 -1.02
N LYS A 20 -15.19 -1.71 -0.40
CA LYS A 20 -16.47 -1.98 -1.08
C LYS A 20 -17.41 -0.79 -0.83
N GLU A 21 -17.70 -0.06 -1.90
CA GLU A 21 -18.57 1.12 -1.90
C GLU A 21 -19.29 1.18 -3.26
N GLN A 22 -19.99 2.25 -3.60
CA GLN A 22 -20.58 2.42 -4.95
C GLN A 22 -19.52 2.29 -6.05
N LYS A 23 -18.26 2.68 -5.74
CA LYS A 23 -17.06 2.36 -6.49
C LYS A 23 -16.11 1.53 -5.64
N ASN A 24 -15.81 0.32 -6.10
CA ASN A 24 -14.93 -0.59 -5.40
C ASN A 24 -13.46 -0.29 -5.72
N VAL A 25 -12.65 -0.21 -4.68
CA VAL A 25 -11.24 0.16 -4.80
C VAL A 25 -10.35 -0.89 -4.16
N LEU A 26 -9.35 -1.32 -4.88
CA LEU A 26 -8.23 -2.10 -4.34
C LEU A 26 -7.03 -1.17 -4.10
N ILE A 27 -6.50 -1.16 -2.89
CA ILE A 27 -5.29 -0.41 -2.51
C ILE A 27 -4.15 -1.38 -2.31
N ASP A 28 -3.09 -1.22 -3.09
CA ASP A 28 -1.88 -2.04 -3.16
C ASP A 28 -2.16 -3.52 -3.49
N THR A 29 -1.12 -4.28 -3.69
CA THR A 29 -1.12 -5.74 -3.83
C THR A 29 -0.11 -6.34 -2.84
N VAL A 30 0.47 -7.47 -3.18
CA VAL A 30 1.44 -8.20 -2.33
C VAL A 30 2.68 -8.59 -3.13
N ASP A 31 3.71 -9.09 -2.44
CA ASP A 31 4.88 -9.70 -3.09
C ASP A 31 4.46 -10.82 -4.05
N SER A 32 5.18 -10.94 -5.16
CA SER A 32 4.88 -11.90 -6.23
C SER A 32 4.80 -13.36 -5.78
N THR A 33 5.51 -13.72 -4.70
CA THR A 33 5.48 -15.07 -4.11
C THR A 33 4.09 -15.46 -3.62
N PHE A 34 3.25 -14.48 -3.29
CA PHE A 34 1.90 -14.68 -2.74
C PHE A 34 0.78 -14.33 -3.72
N THR A 35 1.09 -14.17 -5.00
CA THR A 35 0.12 -13.79 -6.04
C THR A 35 -1.10 -14.71 -6.08
N ASP A 36 -0.90 -16.03 -6.09
CA ASP A 36 -2.01 -16.98 -6.21
C ASP A 36 -2.97 -16.91 -5.03
N ILE A 37 -2.42 -16.83 -3.81
CA ILE A 37 -3.25 -16.73 -2.61
C ILE A 37 -3.95 -15.37 -2.52
N PHE A 38 -3.29 -14.30 -2.94
CA PHE A 38 -3.86 -12.96 -3.02
C PHE A 38 -5.05 -12.91 -3.98
N ILE A 39 -4.88 -13.37 -5.22
CA ILE A 39 -5.94 -13.40 -6.23
C ILE A 39 -7.09 -14.30 -5.79
N LYS A 40 -6.78 -15.47 -5.19
CA LYS A 40 -7.81 -16.36 -4.65
C LYS A 40 -8.62 -15.68 -3.55
N ASN A 41 -7.96 -15.02 -2.60
CA ASN A 41 -8.65 -14.32 -1.52
C ASN A 41 -9.50 -13.15 -2.05
N LEU A 42 -8.97 -12.39 -2.99
CA LEU A 42 -9.68 -11.28 -3.61
C LEU A 42 -10.96 -11.77 -4.34
N LYS A 43 -10.87 -12.89 -5.08
CA LYS A 43 -12.04 -13.53 -5.74
C LYS A 43 -13.11 -14.03 -4.77
N ASN A 44 -12.74 -14.36 -3.54
CA ASN A 44 -13.71 -14.74 -2.51
C ASN A 44 -14.50 -13.54 -1.98
N GLU A 45 -13.90 -12.33 -2.10
CA GLU A 45 -14.49 -11.10 -1.59
C GLU A 45 -15.28 -10.32 -2.63
N ILE A 46 -14.87 -10.37 -3.90
CA ILE A 46 -15.48 -9.60 -4.99
C ILE A 46 -15.27 -10.30 -6.33
N ASN A 47 -16.22 -10.12 -7.27
CA ASN A 47 -15.94 -10.41 -8.67
C ASN A 47 -14.89 -9.38 -9.17
N LEU A 48 -13.80 -9.84 -9.75
CA LEU A 48 -12.68 -8.96 -10.13
C LEU A 48 -13.10 -7.86 -11.11
N ASP A 49 -14.07 -8.14 -12.00
CA ASP A 49 -14.61 -7.15 -12.95
C ASP A 49 -15.37 -6.02 -12.26
N ASP A 50 -15.75 -6.19 -11.00
CA ASP A 50 -16.42 -5.16 -10.21
C ASP A 50 -15.43 -4.22 -9.48
N ILE A 51 -14.12 -4.42 -9.65
CA ILE A 51 -13.09 -3.49 -9.15
C ILE A 51 -13.01 -2.30 -10.11
N ASP A 52 -13.51 -1.15 -9.66
CA ASP A 52 -13.51 0.08 -10.46
C ASP A 52 -12.14 0.73 -10.56
N TYR A 53 -11.36 0.67 -9.48
CA TYR A 53 -10.06 1.35 -9.37
C TYR A 53 -9.03 0.52 -8.62
N ILE A 54 -7.78 0.61 -9.05
CA ILE A 54 -6.62 0.16 -8.29
C ILE A 54 -5.82 1.39 -7.87
N ILE A 55 -5.40 1.46 -6.62
CA ILE A 55 -4.51 2.49 -6.10
C ILE A 55 -3.19 1.84 -5.74
N ILE A 56 -2.07 2.39 -6.20
CA ILE A 56 -0.73 1.96 -5.79
C ILE A 56 -0.07 3.09 -5.04
N ASN A 57 0.05 2.91 -3.73
CA ASN A 57 0.68 3.87 -2.83
C ASN A 57 2.21 3.87 -2.95
N HIS A 58 2.80 2.71 -3.28
CA HIS A 58 4.24 2.52 -3.35
C HIS A 58 4.62 1.50 -4.43
N GLY A 59 5.63 1.79 -5.22
CA GLY A 59 6.05 0.97 -6.36
C GLY A 59 6.99 -0.19 -6.02
N GLU A 60 7.33 -0.44 -4.75
CA GLU A 60 8.16 -1.57 -4.36
C GLU A 60 7.43 -2.91 -4.57
N LYS A 61 8.21 -4.00 -4.77
CA LYS A 61 7.65 -5.28 -5.20
C LYS A 61 6.77 -5.98 -4.16
N ASP A 62 6.92 -5.66 -2.90
CA ASP A 62 6.06 -6.18 -1.84
C ASP A 62 4.67 -5.52 -1.83
N HIS A 63 4.52 -4.35 -2.48
CA HIS A 63 3.24 -3.70 -2.76
C HIS A 63 2.68 -4.00 -4.15
N THR A 64 3.53 -4.40 -5.09
CA THR A 64 3.16 -4.45 -6.52
C THR A 64 3.45 -5.77 -7.20
N GLY A 65 4.02 -6.73 -6.49
CA GLY A 65 4.47 -8.00 -7.08
C GLY A 65 3.36 -8.83 -7.71
N ALA A 66 2.13 -8.77 -7.18
CA ALA A 66 0.98 -9.47 -7.74
C ALA A 66 0.25 -8.66 -8.83
N LEU A 67 0.57 -7.38 -9.01
CA LEU A 67 -0.10 -6.50 -9.97
C LEU A 67 -0.06 -7.00 -11.42
N PRO A 68 1.07 -7.54 -11.96
CA PRO A 68 1.09 -8.03 -13.34
C PRO A 68 0.09 -9.15 -13.60
N GLU A 69 -0.06 -10.10 -12.67
CA GLU A 69 -1.01 -11.20 -12.83
C GLU A 69 -2.45 -10.73 -12.63
N LEU A 70 -2.69 -9.81 -11.70
CA LEU A 70 -4.00 -9.20 -11.52
C LEU A 70 -4.43 -8.45 -12.80
N MET A 71 -3.55 -7.64 -13.39
CA MET A 71 -3.84 -6.87 -14.59
C MET A 71 -4.04 -7.73 -15.86
N LYS A 72 -3.63 -8.99 -15.87
CA LYS A 72 -4.04 -9.93 -16.92
C LYS A 72 -5.52 -10.31 -16.83
N LEU A 73 -6.08 -10.30 -15.62
CA LEU A 73 -7.47 -10.65 -15.36
C LEU A 73 -8.41 -9.45 -15.55
N ILE A 74 -7.94 -8.25 -15.18
CA ILE A 74 -8.71 -6.99 -15.26
C ILE A 74 -7.92 -5.90 -16.00
N PRO A 75 -7.57 -6.09 -17.29
CA PRO A 75 -6.60 -5.26 -18.02
C PRO A 75 -7.01 -3.80 -18.21
N ASN A 76 -8.29 -3.49 -18.10
CA ASN A 76 -8.84 -2.15 -18.35
C ASN A 76 -9.01 -1.34 -17.07
N THR A 77 -8.83 -1.93 -15.88
CA THR A 77 -9.01 -1.24 -14.60
C THR A 77 -7.95 -0.14 -14.44
N PRO A 78 -8.35 1.12 -14.22
CA PRO A 78 -7.41 2.21 -14.10
C PRO A 78 -6.62 2.14 -12.78
N ILE A 79 -5.33 2.49 -12.87
CA ILE A 79 -4.40 2.51 -11.73
C ILE A 79 -4.13 3.96 -11.35
N TYR A 80 -4.48 4.35 -10.12
CA TYR A 80 -4.19 5.65 -9.54
C TYR A 80 -2.88 5.58 -8.75
N CYS A 81 -1.94 6.43 -9.09
CA CYS A 81 -0.62 6.47 -8.42
C CYS A 81 0.10 7.81 -8.69
N THR A 82 1.21 8.05 -8.01
CA THR A 82 2.06 9.20 -8.33
C THR A 82 2.76 9.04 -9.69
N ASN A 83 3.20 10.15 -10.26
CA ASN A 83 3.97 10.12 -11.51
C ASN A 83 5.27 9.30 -11.39
N ASN A 84 5.92 9.34 -10.24
CA ASN A 84 7.13 8.56 -10.00
C ASN A 84 6.81 7.06 -9.87
N CYS A 85 5.68 6.71 -9.24
CA CYS A 85 5.21 5.33 -9.14
C CYS A 85 4.91 4.77 -10.54
N ALA A 86 4.18 5.49 -11.40
CA ALA A 86 3.93 5.06 -12.77
C ALA A 86 5.22 4.80 -13.55
N LYS A 87 6.25 5.67 -13.41
CA LYS A 87 7.57 5.46 -14.03
C LYS A 87 8.27 4.22 -13.47
N SER A 88 8.21 4.03 -12.15
CA SER A 88 8.77 2.86 -11.48
C SER A 88 8.13 1.58 -11.99
N LEU A 89 6.80 1.51 -12.05
CA LEU A 89 6.04 0.36 -12.53
C LEU A 89 6.32 0.04 -14.01
N LYS A 90 6.37 1.07 -14.87
CA LYS A 90 6.76 0.89 -16.26
C LYS A 90 8.20 0.33 -16.39
N GLY A 91 9.12 0.83 -15.58
CA GLY A 91 10.51 0.35 -15.56
C GLY A 91 10.66 -1.08 -15.04
N GLN A 92 9.87 -1.47 -14.03
CA GLN A 92 9.93 -2.79 -13.41
C GLN A 92 9.25 -3.87 -14.23
N PHE A 93 8.07 -3.58 -14.77
CA PHE A 93 7.18 -4.57 -15.39
C PHE A 93 7.11 -4.47 -16.91
N HIS A 94 7.65 -3.40 -17.49
CA HIS A 94 7.60 -3.14 -18.95
C HIS A 94 6.18 -3.17 -19.52
N GLN A 95 5.21 -2.67 -18.72
CA GLN A 95 3.80 -2.60 -19.06
C GLN A 95 3.34 -1.14 -19.14
N ASP A 96 2.44 -0.87 -20.07
CA ASP A 96 1.83 0.44 -20.25
C ASP A 96 0.35 0.38 -19.86
N TRP A 97 0.10 0.18 -18.56
CA TRP A 97 -1.25 0.13 -18.00
C TRP A 97 -1.92 1.51 -18.01
N ASN A 98 -3.21 1.54 -17.78
CA ASN A 98 -3.99 2.79 -17.69
C ASN A 98 -3.69 3.55 -16.39
N PHE A 99 -2.60 4.33 -16.39
CA PHE A 99 -2.18 5.12 -15.23
C PHE A 99 -2.92 6.46 -15.15
N ASN A 100 -3.56 6.71 -14.02
CA ASN A 100 -4.13 7.98 -13.63
C ASN A 100 -3.24 8.62 -12.58
N ILE A 101 -2.54 9.68 -12.97
CA ILE A 101 -1.58 10.35 -12.09
C ILE A 101 -2.32 11.27 -11.16
N VAL A 102 -2.05 11.11 -9.86
CA VAL A 102 -2.64 11.91 -8.78
C VAL A 102 -1.60 12.74 -8.04
N LYS A 103 -2.07 13.78 -7.37
CA LYS A 103 -1.28 14.71 -6.56
C LYS A 103 -1.91 14.95 -5.20
N THR A 104 -1.11 15.49 -4.30
CA THR A 104 -1.57 15.89 -2.96
C THR A 104 -2.81 16.78 -3.04
N GLY A 105 -3.85 16.42 -2.28
CA GLY A 105 -5.12 17.13 -2.19
C GLY A 105 -6.16 16.72 -3.24
N GLU A 106 -5.79 15.95 -4.25
CA GLU A 106 -6.76 15.37 -5.18
C GLU A 106 -7.61 14.31 -4.48
N LYS A 107 -8.83 14.17 -4.94
CA LYS A 107 -9.86 13.35 -4.32
C LYS A 107 -10.47 12.38 -5.31
N LEU A 108 -10.77 11.18 -4.83
CA LEU A 108 -11.49 10.16 -5.56
C LEU A 108 -12.80 9.87 -4.83
N ASN A 109 -13.92 10.21 -5.50
CA ASN A 109 -15.24 9.94 -4.97
C ASN A 109 -15.61 8.47 -5.21
N LEU A 110 -16.05 7.78 -4.16
CA LEU A 110 -16.45 6.36 -4.21
C LEU A 110 -17.97 6.18 -4.06
N GLY A 111 -18.70 7.27 -3.91
CA GLY A 111 -20.12 7.31 -3.58
C GLY A 111 -20.34 8.05 -2.27
N ASP A 112 -20.62 7.32 -1.19
CA ASP A 112 -20.79 7.93 0.13
C ASP A 112 -19.46 8.23 0.84
N LYS A 113 -18.34 7.75 0.28
CA LYS A 113 -16.97 7.93 0.79
C LYS A 113 -16.07 8.60 -0.21
N GLU A 114 -15.00 9.22 0.28
CA GLU A 114 -14.01 9.93 -0.51
C GLU A 114 -12.60 9.58 -0.05
N LEU A 115 -11.72 9.24 -1.00
CA LEU A 115 -10.29 9.10 -0.76
C LEU A 115 -9.56 10.39 -1.12
N ILE A 116 -8.67 10.85 -0.25
CA ILE A 116 -7.76 11.96 -0.49
C ILE A 116 -6.35 11.40 -0.67
N PHE A 117 -5.67 11.84 -1.73
CA PHE A 117 -4.28 11.45 -1.98
C PHE A 117 -3.30 12.46 -1.39
N VAL A 118 -2.21 11.96 -0.79
CA VAL A 118 -1.13 12.77 -0.26
C VAL A 118 0.20 12.17 -0.68
N GLU A 119 0.91 12.86 -1.56
CA GLU A 119 2.26 12.47 -1.95
C GLU A 119 3.21 12.60 -0.76
N THR A 120 3.99 11.56 -0.52
CA THR A 120 4.97 11.49 0.58
C THR A 120 6.35 11.11 0.05
N PRO A 121 6.90 11.91 -0.90
CA PRO A 121 8.14 11.54 -1.57
C PRO A 121 9.30 11.40 -0.58
N MET A 122 10.09 10.34 -0.76
CA MET A 122 11.19 9.94 0.13
C MET A 122 10.73 9.43 1.50
N LEU A 123 9.51 8.92 1.59
CA LEU A 123 9.04 8.24 2.79
C LEU A 123 8.53 6.82 2.45
N HIS A 124 9.42 5.81 2.05
CA HIS A 124 10.88 6.07 2.05
C HIS A 124 11.46 6.17 0.62
N TRP A 125 10.66 5.96 -0.43
CA TRP A 125 11.04 6.09 -1.83
C TRP A 125 10.44 7.36 -2.46
N PRO A 126 11.00 7.82 -3.60
CA PRO A 126 10.51 9.04 -4.26
C PRO A 126 9.08 8.93 -4.83
N ASP A 127 8.52 7.74 -4.91
CA ASP A 127 7.22 7.43 -5.50
C ASP A 127 6.09 7.28 -4.47
N ASN A 128 6.41 7.28 -3.17
CA ASN A 128 5.44 7.06 -2.11
C ASN A 128 4.32 8.10 -2.07
N MET A 129 3.13 7.62 -1.81
CA MET A 129 1.98 8.40 -1.38
C MET A 129 1.19 7.64 -0.32
N ILE A 130 0.32 8.31 0.35
CA ILE A 130 -0.67 7.74 1.27
C ILE A 130 -2.07 8.13 0.83
N CYS A 131 -3.07 7.35 1.23
CA CYS A 131 -4.48 7.63 0.99
C CYS A 131 -5.23 7.75 2.30
N TYR A 132 -6.15 8.71 2.38
CA TYR A 132 -7.00 8.91 3.55
C TYR A 132 -8.47 8.80 3.15
N LEU A 133 -9.17 7.86 3.77
CA LEU A 133 -10.63 7.66 3.61
C LEU A 133 -11.36 8.51 4.65
N THR A 134 -12.02 9.56 4.20
CA THR A 134 -12.49 10.65 5.07
C THR A 134 -13.57 10.22 6.05
N GLN A 135 -14.57 9.48 5.59
CA GLN A 135 -15.74 9.13 6.40
C GLN A 135 -15.43 8.08 7.48
N ASP A 136 -14.46 7.21 7.20
CA ASP A 136 -14.06 6.16 8.14
C ASP A 136 -12.85 6.59 8.99
N ASN A 137 -12.28 7.78 8.75
CA ASN A 137 -11.05 8.26 9.38
C ASN A 137 -9.89 7.24 9.27
N MET A 138 -9.75 6.61 8.11
CA MET A 138 -8.79 5.54 7.88
C MET A 138 -7.65 6.00 6.99
N LEU A 139 -6.43 5.83 7.46
CA LEU A 139 -5.21 6.16 6.74
C LEU A 139 -4.55 4.88 6.19
N PHE A 140 -4.34 4.82 4.88
CA PHE A 140 -3.56 3.79 4.21
C PHE A 140 -2.15 4.32 3.98
N SER A 141 -1.26 4.07 4.93
CA SER A 141 0.04 4.72 5.04
C SER A 141 1.19 3.97 4.37
N ASN A 142 0.92 2.81 3.75
CA ASN A 142 1.97 1.90 3.26
C ASN A 142 3.08 1.71 4.31
N ASP A 143 4.34 1.92 3.94
CA ASP A 143 5.52 1.70 4.80
C ASP A 143 5.80 2.78 5.83
N ALA A 144 5.08 3.91 5.79
CA ALA A 144 5.41 5.08 6.62
C ALA A 144 5.45 4.78 8.13
N PHE A 145 4.64 3.82 8.59
CA PHE A 145 4.57 3.37 9.99
C PHE A 145 4.64 1.85 10.10
N GLY A 146 5.40 1.21 9.19
CA GLY A 146 5.52 -0.23 9.07
C GLY A 146 6.35 -0.88 10.18
N GLN A 147 6.24 -2.19 10.25
CA GLN A 147 7.09 -3.06 11.07
C GLN A 147 7.18 -4.46 10.44
N HIS A 148 8.30 -5.14 10.65
CA HIS A 148 8.45 -6.55 10.25
C HIS A 148 7.96 -7.46 11.38
N TYR A 149 6.64 -7.65 11.42
CA TYR A 149 5.98 -8.44 12.44
C TYR A 149 4.75 -9.15 11.86
N ALA A 150 4.92 -10.42 11.51
CA ALA A 150 3.83 -11.25 11.03
C ALA A 150 3.07 -11.86 12.21
N THR A 151 1.75 -11.72 12.20
CA THR A 151 0.85 -12.23 13.23
C THR A 151 -0.46 -12.69 12.61
N SER A 152 -1.20 -13.54 13.30
CA SER A 152 -2.57 -13.92 12.93
C SER A 152 -3.62 -12.86 13.32
N ALA A 153 -3.24 -11.90 14.17
CA ALA A 153 -4.11 -10.80 14.57
C ALA A 153 -4.10 -9.69 13.52
N ILE A 154 -5.26 -9.11 13.24
CA ILE A 154 -5.41 -8.01 12.29
C ILE A 154 -5.06 -6.67 12.96
N TYR A 155 -5.38 -6.53 14.23
CA TYR A 155 -5.23 -5.28 14.98
C TYR A 155 -4.03 -5.36 15.93
N ASN A 156 -3.36 -4.24 16.11
CA ASN A 156 -2.15 -4.13 16.92
C ASN A 156 -2.40 -4.30 18.43
N ASP A 157 -3.60 -4.03 18.92
CA ASP A 157 -3.99 -4.24 20.33
C ASP A 157 -4.19 -5.72 20.69
N LEU A 158 -4.19 -6.61 19.70
CA LEU A 158 -4.34 -8.06 19.87
C LEU A 158 -3.01 -8.82 19.90
N VAL A 159 -1.88 -8.12 19.86
CA VAL A 159 -0.54 -8.71 19.86
C VAL A 159 0.26 -8.29 21.09
N ASP A 160 1.41 -8.96 21.34
CA ASP A 160 2.32 -8.53 22.39
C ASP A 160 2.87 -7.12 22.10
N GLN A 161 2.54 -6.17 22.98
CA GLN A 161 2.87 -4.76 22.80
C GLN A 161 4.37 -4.49 22.91
N ASN A 162 5.10 -5.26 23.71
CA ASN A 162 6.56 -5.09 23.84
C ASN A 162 7.25 -5.56 22.57
N GLU A 163 6.83 -6.71 22.02
CA GLU A 163 7.36 -7.22 20.76
C GLU A 163 7.05 -6.27 19.61
N LEU A 164 5.80 -5.82 19.49
CA LEU A 164 5.38 -4.85 18.48
C LEU A 164 6.22 -3.58 18.56
N PHE A 165 6.38 -3.01 19.76
CA PHE A 165 7.17 -1.80 19.97
C PHE A 165 8.64 -1.97 19.52
N VAL A 166 9.25 -3.12 19.86
CA VAL A 166 10.63 -3.41 19.45
C VAL A 166 10.76 -3.49 17.93
N GLU A 167 9.82 -4.15 17.25
CA GLU A 167 9.85 -4.26 15.78
C GLU A 167 9.54 -2.92 15.09
N CYS A 168 8.61 -2.12 15.61
CA CYS A 168 8.38 -0.76 15.15
C CYS A 168 9.64 0.12 15.30
N LEU A 169 10.32 0.04 16.46
CA LEU A 169 11.55 0.81 16.70
C LEU A 169 12.67 0.39 15.74
N LYS A 170 12.83 -0.92 15.48
CA LYS A 170 13.80 -1.42 14.51
C LYS A 170 13.49 -0.91 13.10
N TYR A 171 12.22 -1.00 12.68
CA TYR A 171 11.80 -0.54 11.36
C TYR A 171 12.05 0.95 11.20
N TYR A 172 11.60 1.76 12.18
CA TYR A 172 11.80 3.19 12.18
C TYR A 172 13.30 3.55 12.09
N SER A 173 14.12 2.92 12.93
CA SER A 173 15.56 3.21 13.00
C SER A 173 16.30 2.87 11.70
N ASN A 174 15.91 1.80 11.03
CA ASN A 174 16.60 1.32 9.83
C ASN A 174 16.07 1.91 8.53
N ILE A 175 14.77 2.19 8.45
CA ILE A 175 14.08 2.57 7.21
C ILE A 175 13.71 4.06 7.21
N LEU A 176 13.10 4.56 8.29
CA LEU A 176 12.50 5.91 8.32
C LEU A 176 13.42 7.00 8.86
N THR A 177 14.36 6.68 9.76
CA THR A 177 15.24 7.69 10.38
C THR A 177 15.98 8.57 9.36
N PRO A 178 16.51 8.07 8.22
CA PRO A 178 17.11 8.90 7.21
C PRO A 178 16.17 9.95 6.63
N TYR A 179 14.86 9.75 6.76
CA TYR A 179 13.79 10.59 6.21
C TYR A 179 12.95 11.27 7.29
N ASN A 180 13.47 11.37 8.51
CA ASN A 180 12.75 11.90 9.68
C ASN A 180 12.09 13.28 9.42
N SER A 181 12.76 14.16 8.67
CA SER A 181 12.19 15.45 8.26
C SER A 181 10.90 15.34 7.40
N LYS A 182 10.62 14.16 6.85
CA LYS A 182 9.39 13.87 6.07
C LYS A 182 8.31 13.23 6.94
N VAL A 183 8.68 12.51 8.00
CA VAL A 183 7.73 11.87 8.94
C VAL A 183 7.01 12.90 9.79
N ILE A 184 7.74 13.86 10.35
CA ILE A 184 7.19 14.89 11.26
C ILE A 184 6.00 15.65 10.66
N PRO A 185 6.04 16.14 9.39
CA PRO A 185 4.89 16.82 8.81
C PRO A 185 3.64 15.95 8.70
N LEU A 186 3.79 14.63 8.46
CA LEU A 186 2.64 13.72 8.41
C LEU A 186 1.93 13.58 9.76
N GLN A 187 2.68 13.51 10.85
CA GLN A 187 2.11 13.47 12.21
C GLN A 187 1.35 14.76 12.56
N LEU A 188 1.70 15.89 11.95
CA LEU A 188 1.00 17.15 12.13
C LEU A 188 -0.29 17.24 11.28
N ILE A 189 -0.31 16.58 10.12
CA ILE A 189 -1.48 16.53 9.22
C ILE A 189 -2.52 15.51 9.73
N PHE A 190 -2.03 14.39 10.23
CA PHE A 190 -2.84 13.29 10.75
C PHE A 190 -2.39 13.02 12.19
N PRO A 191 -2.98 13.71 13.19
CA PRO A 191 -2.69 13.42 14.59
C PRO A 191 -3.18 12.01 14.92
N LEU A 192 -2.23 11.09 15.05
CA LEU A 192 -2.42 9.68 15.40
C LEU A 192 -2.53 9.51 16.90
#